data_eef63c30e6e3035d5422bf7158919b19
#
_entry.id   eef63c30e6e3035d5422bf7158919b19
#
_cell.length_a   1.000
_cell.length_b   1.000
_cell.length_c   1.000
_cell.angle_alpha   90.00
_cell.angle_beta   90.00
_cell.angle_gamma   90.00
#
_symmetry.space_group_name_H-M   'P 1'
#
loop_
_entity.id
_entity.type
_entity.pdbx_description
1 polymer ?
#
loop_
_entity_poly.entity_id
_entity_poly.type
_entity_poly.pdbx_seq_one_letter_code
_entity_poly.pdbx_strand_id
1 'polypeptide(L)'
;MLDWLGKFASTRFIKKPIFIVGGSRSGTIVLLKAMGRHARVLSTPSEDPFITDVGGMVHSLEFCSEVEKQYYQDTLRISQAYIYDRLRRLALESALGPHYGIKQLLKLAILKKVNPLGKRYWCTKTFPGKNVAQGLMRLYPEARFIWILRNGVNVVHSRCLFPAFRDLPFEEHCQHWAGTIERFSYLLEFPETVVVHQEELVDDPDGVFRRIFEEFRIDYDPGPTRYALTHHVHPLGDESTTKGVDIKKTLSERPPAYQEWTQEQRTIFKDVCGEAMQLAGYKVEF
;
A
#
# COMPACT_ATOMS: atom_id res chain seq x y z
N MET A 1 8.49 21.97 21.77
CA MET A 1 7.18 22.65 21.75
C MET A 1 6.64 22.80 20.33
N LEU A 2 7.38 23.35 19.38
CA LEU A 2 6.94 23.54 17.98
C LEU A 2 6.66 22.24 17.23
N ASP A 3 7.45 21.18 17.47
CA ASP A 3 7.20 19.84 16.88
C ASP A 3 5.89 19.20 17.39
N TRP A 4 5.54 19.46 18.65
CA TRP A 4 4.28 19.01 19.23
C TRP A 4 3.08 19.71 18.58
N LEU A 5 3.17 21.01 18.32
CA LEU A 5 2.11 21.76 17.65
C LEU A 5 1.87 21.32 16.19
N GLY A 6 2.93 20.99 15.48
CA GLY A 6 2.82 20.44 14.11
C GLY A 6 2.17 19.06 14.09
N LYS A 7 2.58 18.18 14.99
CA LYS A 7 1.97 16.85 15.16
C LYS A 7 0.49 16.96 15.59
N PHE A 8 0.18 17.85 16.51
CA PHE A 8 -1.19 18.10 16.97
C PHE A 8 -2.10 18.63 15.85
N ALA A 9 -1.61 19.57 15.05
CA ALA A 9 -2.37 20.11 13.93
C ALA A 9 -2.63 19.05 12.85
N SER A 10 -1.61 18.25 12.48
CA SER A 10 -1.77 17.20 11.47
C SER A 10 -2.73 16.09 11.93
N THR A 11 -2.66 15.63 13.18
CA THR A 11 -3.55 14.60 13.73
C THR A 11 -5.01 15.04 13.83
N ARG A 12 -5.26 16.36 13.89
CA ARG A 12 -6.62 16.91 13.95
C ARG A 12 -7.33 16.93 12.59
N PHE A 13 -6.59 17.11 11.49
CA PHE A 13 -7.16 17.34 10.15
C PHE A 13 -7.01 16.15 9.22
N ILE A 14 -6.01 15.29 9.41
CA ILE A 14 -5.70 14.15 8.55
C ILE A 14 -6.20 12.88 9.25
N LYS A 15 -7.40 12.43 8.91
CA LYS A 15 -8.07 11.36 9.66
C LYS A 15 -8.38 10.10 8.85
N LYS A 16 -8.37 10.21 7.52
CA LYS A 16 -8.86 9.15 6.63
C LYS A 16 -7.68 8.40 6.01
N PRO A 17 -7.39 7.19 6.46
CA PRO A 17 -6.31 6.40 5.89
C PRO A 17 -6.70 5.75 4.57
N ILE A 18 -5.72 5.64 3.67
CA ILE A 18 -5.74 4.83 2.47
C ILE A 18 -4.60 3.82 2.60
N PHE A 19 -4.93 2.56 2.70
CA PHE A 19 -3.95 1.48 2.85
C PHE A 19 -3.69 0.83 1.50
N ILE A 20 -2.45 0.92 1.00
CA ILE A 20 -2.02 0.20 -0.20
C ILE A 20 -1.50 -1.16 0.24
N VAL A 21 -2.12 -2.21 -0.29
CA VAL A 21 -1.76 -3.61 -0.03
C VAL A 21 -1.34 -4.25 -1.35
N GLY A 22 -0.33 -5.09 -1.30
CA GLY A 22 0.15 -5.81 -2.49
C GLY A 22 1.51 -6.43 -2.28
N GLY A 23 1.82 -7.44 -3.05
CA GLY A 23 3.09 -8.17 -2.96
C GLY A 23 4.31 -7.32 -3.29
N SER A 24 5.49 -7.84 -2.94
CA SER A 24 6.75 -7.27 -3.41
C SER A 24 6.78 -7.27 -4.95
N ARG A 25 7.38 -6.26 -5.55
CA ARG A 25 7.52 -6.10 -7.01
C ARG A 25 6.21 -5.88 -7.80
N SER A 26 5.09 -5.59 -7.10
CA SER A 26 3.78 -5.30 -7.74
C SER A 26 3.52 -3.81 -8.00
N GLY A 27 4.50 -2.92 -7.84
CA GLY A 27 4.31 -1.48 -8.11
C GLY A 27 3.75 -0.67 -6.93
N THR A 28 3.63 -1.25 -5.74
CA THR A 28 3.09 -0.60 -4.53
C THR A 28 3.75 0.75 -4.21
N ILE A 29 5.06 0.89 -4.38
CA ILE A 29 5.80 2.14 -4.09
C ILE A 29 5.50 3.23 -5.11
N VAL A 30 5.37 2.88 -6.39
CA VAL A 30 4.99 3.85 -7.44
C VAL A 30 3.59 4.39 -7.15
N LEU A 31 2.64 3.51 -6.83
CA LEU A 31 1.28 3.88 -6.47
C LEU A 31 1.25 4.76 -5.20
N LEU A 32 2.00 4.39 -4.15
CA LEU A 32 2.11 5.18 -2.92
C LEU A 32 2.62 6.59 -3.18
N LYS A 33 3.71 6.71 -3.93
CA LYS A 33 4.31 8.02 -4.29
C LYS A 33 3.39 8.83 -5.21
N ALA A 34 2.68 8.18 -6.12
CA ALA A 34 1.70 8.82 -6.98
C ALA A 34 0.53 9.38 -6.16
N MET A 35 -0.06 8.57 -5.26
CA MET A 35 -1.12 9.02 -4.36
C MET A 35 -0.71 10.24 -3.54
N GLY A 36 0.56 10.32 -3.11
CA GLY A 36 1.10 11.49 -2.41
C GLY A 36 1.18 12.77 -3.25
N ARG A 37 1.03 12.70 -4.56
CA ARG A 37 0.96 13.87 -5.45
C ARG A 37 -0.41 14.55 -5.46
N HIS A 38 -1.43 13.87 -4.97
CA HIS A 38 -2.76 14.44 -4.82
C HIS A 38 -2.78 15.56 -3.77
N ALA A 39 -3.45 16.68 -4.08
CA ALA A 39 -3.50 17.86 -3.21
C ALA A 39 -4.03 17.55 -1.80
N ARG A 40 -4.97 16.59 -1.66
CA ARG A 40 -5.60 16.23 -0.38
C ARG A 40 -5.02 14.99 0.30
N VAL A 41 -4.08 14.27 -0.32
CA VAL A 41 -3.48 13.04 0.22
C VAL A 41 -2.04 13.31 0.66
N LEU A 42 -1.70 12.82 1.84
CA LEU A 42 -0.34 12.81 2.36
C LEU A 42 0.14 11.36 2.37
N SER A 43 1.19 11.02 1.64
CA SER A 43 1.74 9.66 1.63
C SER A 43 2.93 9.53 2.55
N THR A 44 3.08 8.35 3.18
CA THR A 44 4.34 7.95 3.80
C THR A 44 5.42 7.79 2.72
N PRO A 45 6.71 7.96 3.03
CA PRO A 45 7.78 7.78 2.05
C PRO A 45 7.99 6.31 1.68
N SER A 46 7.64 5.40 2.58
CA SER A 46 7.83 3.96 2.44
C SER A 46 6.72 3.21 3.19
N GLU A 47 6.88 1.92 3.31
CA GLU A 47 6.09 1.05 4.16
C GLU A 47 6.17 1.45 5.64
N ASP A 48 5.04 1.34 6.34
CA ASP A 48 4.96 1.55 7.78
C ASP A 48 4.46 0.25 8.46
N PRO A 49 5.38 -0.57 9.01
CA PRO A 49 5.01 -1.81 9.69
C PRO A 49 4.23 -1.55 10.99
N PHE A 50 4.44 -0.41 11.67
CA PHE A 50 3.76 -0.09 12.92
C PHE A 50 2.24 -0.03 12.76
N ILE A 51 1.73 0.36 11.59
CA ILE A 51 0.29 0.33 11.29
C ILE A 51 -0.27 -1.09 11.36
N THR A 52 0.50 -2.09 10.94
CA THR A 52 0.13 -3.52 11.08
C THR A 52 0.00 -3.91 12.55
N ASP A 53 0.96 -3.48 13.38
CA ASP A 53 0.94 -3.76 14.83
C ASP A 53 -0.26 -3.08 15.51
N VAL A 54 -0.55 -1.83 15.16
CA VAL A 54 -1.72 -1.10 15.68
C VAL A 54 -3.03 -1.82 15.33
N GLY A 55 -3.18 -2.30 14.09
CA GLY A 55 -4.35 -3.08 13.68
C GLY A 55 -4.50 -4.38 14.48
N GLY A 56 -3.39 -5.06 14.73
CA GLY A 56 -3.34 -6.26 15.57
C GLY A 56 -3.75 -5.98 17.02
N MET A 57 -3.26 -4.90 17.61
CA MET A 57 -3.65 -4.47 18.97
C MET A 57 -5.15 -4.20 19.05
N VAL A 58 -5.73 -3.48 18.09
CA VAL A 58 -7.18 -3.20 18.07
C VAL A 58 -7.97 -4.48 17.93
N HIS A 59 -7.56 -5.40 17.04
CA HIS A 59 -8.22 -6.69 16.89
C HIS A 59 -8.19 -7.48 18.21
N SER A 60 -7.05 -7.56 18.88
CA SER A 60 -6.92 -8.24 20.17
C SER A 60 -7.82 -7.63 21.25
N LEU A 61 -7.93 -6.30 21.31
CA LEU A 61 -8.80 -5.60 22.25
C LEU A 61 -10.30 -5.85 21.98
N GLU A 62 -10.70 -6.00 20.74
CA GLU A 62 -12.10 -6.32 20.37
C GLU A 62 -12.50 -7.75 20.77
N PHE A 63 -11.58 -8.68 20.64
CA PHE A 63 -11.81 -10.11 20.90
C PHE A 63 -11.30 -10.59 22.25
N CYS A 64 -10.86 -9.67 23.14
CA CYS A 64 -10.55 -10.04 24.52
C CYS A 64 -11.82 -10.45 25.28
N SER A 65 -11.63 -11.24 26.32
CA SER A 65 -12.75 -11.73 27.15
C SER A 65 -13.52 -10.59 27.84
N GLU A 66 -14.77 -10.81 28.17
CA GLU A 66 -15.56 -9.81 28.94
C GLU A 66 -14.92 -9.50 30.30
N VAL A 67 -14.24 -10.47 30.91
CA VAL A 67 -13.49 -10.25 32.15
C VAL A 67 -12.34 -9.26 31.95
N GLU A 68 -11.59 -9.37 30.86
CA GLU A 68 -10.52 -8.44 30.53
C GLU A 68 -11.06 -7.05 30.21
N LYS A 69 -12.16 -6.96 29.46
CA LYS A 69 -12.84 -5.69 29.18
C LYS A 69 -13.29 -5.01 30.46
N GLN A 70 -13.91 -5.76 31.37
CA GLN A 70 -14.33 -5.24 32.66
C GLN A 70 -13.14 -4.80 33.51
N TYR A 71 -12.04 -5.55 33.52
CA TYR A 71 -10.82 -5.16 34.20
C TYR A 71 -10.26 -3.82 33.68
N TYR A 72 -10.22 -3.60 32.36
CA TYR A 72 -9.79 -2.32 31.80
C TYR A 72 -10.69 -1.17 32.22
N GLN A 73 -12.00 -1.37 32.25
CA GLN A 73 -12.97 -0.32 32.57
C GLN A 73 -13.01 -0.03 34.08
N ASP A 74 -13.14 -1.05 34.91
CA ASP A 74 -13.41 -0.91 36.31
C ASP A 74 -12.15 -0.74 37.16
N THR A 75 -11.07 -1.47 36.81
CA THR A 75 -9.80 -1.45 37.55
C THR A 75 -8.87 -0.36 37.06
N LEU A 76 -8.61 -0.32 35.75
CA LEU A 76 -7.70 0.66 35.18
C LEU A 76 -8.38 1.97 34.80
N ARG A 77 -9.70 2.02 34.80
CA ARG A 77 -10.52 3.18 34.39
C ARG A 77 -10.16 3.69 32.99
N ILE A 78 -9.81 2.78 32.10
CA ILE A 78 -9.43 3.07 30.73
C ILE A 78 -10.57 2.64 29.81
N SER A 79 -11.23 3.59 29.15
CA SER A 79 -12.26 3.27 28.16
C SER A 79 -11.63 2.84 26.84
N GLN A 80 -12.33 1.97 26.11
CA GLN A 80 -11.94 1.57 24.74
C GLN A 80 -11.78 2.79 23.81
N ALA A 81 -12.68 3.77 23.94
CA ALA A 81 -12.61 5.01 23.17
C ALA A 81 -11.31 5.79 23.42
N TYR A 82 -10.84 5.82 24.67
CA TYR A 82 -9.57 6.43 25.03
C TYR A 82 -8.38 5.70 24.39
N ILE A 83 -8.37 4.35 24.45
CA ILE A 83 -7.31 3.54 23.83
C ILE A 83 -7.28 3.80 22.31
N TYR A 84 -8.44 3.79 21.65
CA TYR A 84 -8.53 4.03 20.20
C TYR A 84 -8.06 5.43 19.82
N ASP A 85 -8.39 6.47 20.59
CA ASP A 85 -7.87 7.82 20.34
C ASP A 85 -6.34 7.85 20.43
N ARG A 86 -5.75 7.16 21.42
CA ARG A 86 -4.29 7.07 21.56
C ARG A 86 -3.64 6.28 20.43
N LEU A 87 -4.21 5.14 20.04
CA LEU A 87 -3.70 4.34 18.93
C LEU A 87 -3.78 5.10 17.59
N ARG A 88 -4.88 5.83 17.33
CA ARG A 88 -4.99 6.69 16.14
C ARG A 88 -3.90 7.74 16.08
N ARG A 89 -3.61 8.38 17.22
CA ARG A 89 -2.54 9.39 17.29
C ARG A 89 -1.17 8.77 17.05
N LEU A 90 -0.86 7.67 17.73
CA LEU A 90 0.42 6.97 17.56
C LEU A 90 0.62 6.49 16.12
N ALA A 91 -0.41 5.89 15.51
CA ALA A 91 -0.38 5.44 14.13
C ALA A 91 -0.10 6.60 13.16
N LEU A 92 -0.79 7.73 13.33
CA LEU A 92 -0.59 8.89 12.48
C LEU A 92 0.77 9.57 12.75
N GLU A 93 1.23 9.61 13.98
CA GLU A 93 2.56 10.12 14.34
C GLU A 93 3.68 9.24 13.78
N SER A 94 3.53 7.91 13.77
CA SER A 94 4.46 7.00 13.10
C SER A 94 4.50 7.25 11.60
N ALA A 95 3.33 7.30 10.97
CA ALA A 95 3.22 7.49 9.53
C ALA A 95 3.80 8.84 9.05
N LEU A 96 3.65 9.89 9.84
CA LEU A 96 3.98 11.26 9.45
C LEU A 96 5.19 11.84 10.20
N GLY A 97 5.49 11.34 11.39
CA GLY A 97 6.43 11.93 12.32
C GLY A 97 7.86 12.15 11.80
N PRO A 98 8.49 11.16 11.15
CA PRO A 98 9.86 11.31 10.65
C PRO A 98 10.00 12.33 9.53
N HIS A 99 8.91 12.60 8.79
CA HIS A 99 8.93 13.34 7.53
C HIS A 99 8.24 14.69 7.61
N TYR A 100 7.43 14.94 8.65
CA TYR A 100 6.57 16.11 8.75
C TYR A 100 6.69 16.85 10.10
N GLY A 101 7.89 16.89 10.66
CA GLY A 101 8.20 17.83 11.73
C GLY A 101 7.89 19.27 11.29
N ILE A 102 7.57 20.16 12.24
CA ILE A 102 7.09 21.51 11.90
C ILE A 102 8.03 22.28 10.97
N LYS A 103 9.34 22.06 11.10
CA LYS A 103 10.34 22.66 10.22
C LYS A 103 10.19 22.19 8.77
N GLN A 104 9.85 20.92 8.58
CA GLN A 104 9.64 20.32 7.27
C GLN A 104 8.31 20.72 6.66
N LEU A 105 7.24 20.77 7.47
CA LEU A 105 5.94 21.29 7.04
C LEU A 105 6.03 22.77 6.63
N LEU A 106 6.72 23.60 7.39
CA LEU A 106 6.99 24.99 7.04
C LEU A 106 7.85 25.10 5.77
N LYS A 107 8.90 24.29 5.64
CA LYS A 107 9.73 24.26 4.44
C LYS A 107 8.94 23.85 3.20
N LEU A 108 8.07 22.85 3.32
CA LEU A 108 7.20 22.38 2.23
C LEU A 108 6.12 23.41 1.89
N ALA A 109 5.54 24.07 2.88
CA ALA A 109 4.58 25.15 2.68
C ALA A 109 5.22 26.39 2.02
N ILE A 110 6.40 26.81 2.49
CA ILE A 110 7.17 27.93 1.92
C ILE A 110 7.59 27.64 0.49
N LEU A 111 8.00 26.40 0.19
CA LEU A 111 8.36 25.97 -1.16
C LEU A 111 7.13 25.71 -2.06
N LYS A 112 5.91 25.94 -1.57
CA LYS A 112 4.63 25.68 -2.25
C LYS A 112 4.48 24.22 -2.74
N LYS A 113 5.24 23.29 -2.17
CA LYS A 113 5.22 21.88 -2.59
C LYS A 113 4.11 21.07 -1.94
N VAL A 114 3.65 21.47 -0.75
CA VAL A 114 2.57 20.83 -0.02
C VAL A 114 1.78 21.88 0.75
N ASN A 115 0.47 21.86 0.65
CA ASN A 115 -0.39 22.62 1.54
C ASN A 115 -0.87 21.71 2.69
N PRO A 116 -0.27 21.75 3.88
CA PRO A 116 -0.64 20.88 4.97
C PRO A 116 -2.07 21.11 5.46
N LEU A 117 -2.61 22.29 5.29
CA LEU A 117 -3.99 22.65 5.68
C LEU A 117 -5.04 22.05 4.76
N GLY A 118 -4.67 21.70 3.51
CA GLY A 118 -5.55 21.08 2.53
C GLY A 118 -5.64 19.55 2.64
N LYS A 119 -4.72 18.91 3.40
CA LYS A 119 -4.68 17.44 3.50
C LYS A 119 -5.82 16.92 4.37
N ARG A 120 -6.46 15.86 3.93
CA ARG A 120 -7.57 15.17 4.62
C ARG A 120 -7.32 13.69 4.79
N TYR A 121 -6.55 13.11 3.86
CA TYR A 121 -6.23 11.71 3.76
C TYR A 121 -4.75 11.49 3.99
N TRP A 122 -4.40 10.33 4.52
CA TRP A 122 -3.03 9.85 4.52
C TRP A 122 -2.97 8.47 3.90
N CYS A 123 -1.90 8.19 3.18
CA CYS A 123 -1.72 6.97 2.44
C CYS A 123 -0.44 6.28 2.87
N THR A 124 -0.52 5.00 3.16
CA THR A 124 0.63 4.18 3.52
C THR A 124 0.53 2.80 2.88
N LYS A 125 1.69 2.17 2.70
CA LYS A 125 1.79 0.78 2.28
C LYS A 125 1.88 -0.10 3.53
N THR A 126 1.08 -1.16 3.57
CA THR A 126 1.06 -2.13 4.68
C THR A 126 0.71 -3.54 4.17
N PHE A 127 0.93 -4.56 5.00
CA PHE A 127 0.68 -5.97 4.66
C PHE A 127 -0.20 -6.65 5.73
N PRO A 128 -1.41 -6.17 5.98
CA PRO A 128 -2.24 -6.69 7.04
C PRO A 128 -2.76 -8.09 6.70
N GLY A 129 -2.76 -9.01 7.66
CA GLY A 129 -3.65 -10.17 7.60
C GLY A 129 -5.10 -9.74 7.85
N LYS A 130 -6.08 -10.63 7.58
CA LYS A 130 -7.53 -10.34 7.69
C LYS A 130 -7.89 -9.70 9.04
N ASN A 131 -7.45 -10.30 10.13
CA ASN A 131 -7.72 -9.81 11.49
C ASN A 131 -7.15 -8.40 11.75
N VAL A 132 -5.95 -8.15 11.25
CA VAL A 132 -5.30 -6.83 11.36
C VAL A 132 -6.06 -5.79 10.55
N ALA A 133 -6.50 -6.13 9.35
CA ALA A 133 -7.31 -5.23 8.51
C ALA A 133 -8.65 -4.90 9.17
N GLN A 134 -9.31 -5.88 9.77
CA GLN A 134 -10.54 -5.67 10.57
C GLN A 134 -10.28 -4.71 11.74
N GLY A 135 -9.16 -4.88 12.47
CA GLY A 135 -8.75 -3.96 13.52
C GLY A 135 -8.51 -2.53 13.00
N LEU A 136 -7.88 -2.39 11.84
CA LEU A 136 -7.69 -1.08 11.19
C LEU A 136 -9.03 -0.44 10.78
N MET A 137 -9.98 -1.21 10.28
CA MET A 137 -11.32 -0.71 9.95
C MET A 137 -12.10 -0.29 11.21
N ARG A 138 -11.96 -1.02 12.32
CA ARG A 138 -12.52 -0.62 13.61
C ARG A 138 -11.91 0.68 14.10
N LEU A 139 -10.60 0.81 14.00
CA LEU A 139 -9.89 2.02 14.40
C LEU A 139 -10.26 3.21 13.51
N TYR A 140 -10.40 2.97 12.21
CA TYR A 140 -10.71 3.97 11.19
C TYR A 140 -11.91 3.53 10.34
N PRO A 141 -13.15 3.85 10.74
CA PRO A 141 -14.36 3.46 9.98
C PRO A 141 -14.40 4.02 8.54
N GLU A 142 -13.61 5.05 8.25
CA GLU A 142 -13.47 5.62 6.91
C GLU A 142 -12.19 5.14 6.18
N ALA A 143 -11.56 4.05 6.67
CA ALA A 143 -10.41 3.45 5.98
C ALA A 143 -10.79 3.01 4.56
N ARG A 144 -9.83 3.13 3.64
CA ARG A 144 -9.93 2.65 2.26
C ARG A 144 -8.74 1.77 1.96
N PHE A 145 -8.95 0.76 1.13
CA PHE A 145 -7.89 -0.16 0.71
C PHE A 145 -7.70 -0.09 -0.80
N ILE A 146 -6.46 -0.10 -1.24
CA ILE A 146 -6.11 -0.33 -2.64
C ILE A 146 -5.29 -1.62 -2.67
N TRP A 147 -5.84 -2.66 -3.27
CA TRP A 147 -5.10 -3.90 -3.49
C TRP A 147 -4.50 -3.87 -4.88
N ILE A 148 -3.18 -3.67 -4.94
CA ILE A 148 -2.47 -3.69 -6.23
C ILE A 148 -1.96 -5.09 -6.52
N LEU A 149 -2.40 -5.61 -7.67
CA LEU A 149 -2.02 -6.88 -8.26
C LEU A 149 -1.02 -6.66 -9.40
N ARG A 150 -0.23 -7.66 -9.69
CA ARG A 150 0.61 -7.73 -10.87
C ARG A 150 0.70 -9.18 -11.33
N ASN A 151 0.77 -9.39 -12.63
CA ASN A 151 0.91 -10.71 -13.25
C ASN A 151 2.06 -11.49 -12.59
N GLY A 152 1.76 -12.72 -12.14
CA GLY A 152 2.67 -13.57 -11.37
C GLY A 152 3.96 -13.87 -12.13
N VAL A 153 3.89 -14.09 -13.44
CA VAL A 153 5.08 -14.30 -14.28
C VAL A 153 6.05 -13.13 -14.14
N ASN A 154 5.54 -11.91 -14.26
CA ASN A 154 6.36 -10.70 -14.15
C ASN A 154 6.90 -10.47 -12.74
N VAL A 155 6.14 -10.82 -11.71
CA VAL A 155 6.59 -10.69 -10.31
C VAL A 155 7.67 -11.71 -10.00
N VAL A 156 7.47 -12.99 -10.32
CA VAL A 156 8.44 -14.07 -10.08
C VAL A 156 9.74 -13.76 -10.82
N HIS A 157 9.69 -13.43 -12.10
CA HIS A 157 10.88 -13.03 -12.86
C HIS A 157 11.60 -11.83 -12.23
N SER A 158 10.86 -10.77 -11.86
CA SER A 158 11.44 -9.59 -11.21
C SER A 158 12.07 -9.89 -9.85
N ARG A 159 11.57 -10.89 -9.12
CA ARG A 159 12.15 -11.34 -7.86
C ARG A 159 13.43 -12.13 -8.06
N CYS A 160 13.49 -13.01 -9.06
CA CYS A 160 14.72 -13.74 -9.43
C CYS A 160 15.88 -12.79 -9.77
N LEU A 161 15.59 -11.62 -10.32
CA LEU A 161 16.59 -10.62 -10.67
C LEU A 161 16.92 -9.65 -9.53
N PHE A 162 16.12 -9.60 -8.48
CA PHE A 162 16.30 -8.61 -7.42
C PHE A 162 17.38 -9.04 -6.42
N PRO A 163 18.39 -8.20 -6.14
CA PRO A 163 19.57 -8.59 -5.35
C PRO A 163 19.26 -9.22 -4.00
N ALA A 164 18.22 -8.76 -3.30
CA ALA A 164 17.86 -9.28 -1.98
C ALA A 164 17.19 -10.67 -2.03
N PHE A 165 16.75 -11.14 -3.20
CA PHE A 165 16.01 -12.40 -3.34
C PHE A 165 16.62 -13.36 -4.35
N ARG A 166 17.53 -12.92 -5.22
CA ARG A 166 18.04 -13.67 -6.37
C ARG A 166 18.66 -15.04 -6.03
N ASP A 167 19.13 -15.19 -4.79
CA ASP A 167 19.77 -16.42 -4.33
C ASP A 167 18.76 -17.46 -3.80
N LEU A 168 17.46 -17.14 -3.77
CA LEU A 168 16.40 -18.06 -3.41
C LEU A 168 16.06 -19.01 -4.56
N PRO A 169 15.62 -20.24 -4.27
CA PRO A 169 15.10 -21.17 -5.29
C PRO A 169 13.92 -20.58 -6.06
N PHE A 170 13.79 -20.93 -7.34
CA PHE A 170 12.70 -20.45 -8.21
C PHE A 170 11.32 -20.75 -7.64
N GLU A 171 11.15 -21.94 -7.05
CA GLU A 171 9.90 -22.35 -6.42
C GLU A 171 9.51 -21.44 -5.24
N GLU A 172 10.45 -20.98 -4.44
CA GLU A 172 10.18 -20.05 -3.33
C GLU A 172 9.67 -18.69 -3.84
N HIS A 173 10.11 -18.23 -5.00
CA HIS A 173 9.55 -17.04 -5.62
C HIS A 173 8.11 -17.25 -6.03
N CYS A 174 7.77 -18.42 -6.57
CA CYS A 174 6.41 -18.82 -6.93
C CYS A 174 5.51 -18.91 -5.67
N GLN A 175 5.94 -19.64 -4.66
CA GLN A 175 5.23 -19.79 -3.38
C GLN A 175 4.98 -18.44 -2.70
N HIS A 176 5.97 -17.56 -2.71
CA HIS A 176 5.81 -16.22 -2.14
C HIS A 176 4.75 -15.39 -2.87
N TRP A 177 4.72 -15.45 -4.21
CA TRP A 177 3.72 -14.70 -4.97
C TRP A 177 2.33 -15.29 -4.77
N ALA A 178 2.16 -16.61 -4.91
CA ALA A 178 0.89 -17.30 -4.71
C ALA A 178 0.34 -17.06 -3.29
N GLY A 179 1.15 -17.29 -2.27
CA GLY A 179 0.75 -17.06 -0.88
C GLY A 179 0.44 -15.59 -0.57
N THR A 180 1.01 -14.62 -1.32
CA THR A 180 0.63 -13.21 -1.20
C THR A 180 -0.77 -12.96 -1.75
N ILE A 181 -1.13 -13.57 -2.88
CA ILE A 181 -2.49 -13.46 -3.47
C ILE A 181 -3.53 -14.07 -2.53
N GLU A 182 -3.29 -15.29 -2.07
CA GLU A 182 -4.17 -15.97 -1.12
C GLU A 182 -4.34 -15.16 0.18
N ARG A 183 -3.23 -14.71 0.75
CA ARG A 183 -3.21 -13.93 1.99
C ARG A 183 -4.05 -12.68 1.94
N PHE A 184 -4.12 -12.00 0.80
CA PHE A 184 -4.83 -10.73 0.67
C PHE A 184 -6.18 -10.84 -0.04
N SER A 185 -6.60 -12.03 -0.48
CA SER A 185 -7.89 -12.25 -1.17
C SER A 185 -9.10 -11.83 -0.35
N TYR A 186 -9.00 -11.86 0.99
CA TYR A 186 -10.05 -11.36 1.89
C TYR A 186 -10.43 -9.89 1.63
N LEU A 187 -9.54 -9.10 1.02
CA LEU A 187 -9.82 -7.70 0.68
C LEU A 187 -10.99 -7.56 -0.31
N LEU A 188 -11.29 -8.61 -1.10
CA LEU A 188 -12.47 -8.64 -1.95
C LEU A 188 -13.79 -8.69 -1.16
N GLU A 189 -13.75 -9.07 0.11
CA GLU A 189 -14.90 -9.06 1.01
C GLU A 189 -15.21 -7.66 1.56
N PHE A 190 -14.28 -6.69 1.40
CA PHE A 190 -14.41 -5.35 1.94
C PHE A 190 -14.86 -4.38 0.85
N PRO A 191 -16.07 -3.79 0.96
CA PRO A 191 -16.60 -2.87 -0.05
C PRO A 191 -15.76 -1.59 -0.21
N GLU A 192 -14.92 -1.27 0.77
CA GLU A 192 -13.99 -0.15 0.75
C GLU A 192 -12.69 -0.44 0.00
N THR A 193 -12.61 -1.57 -0.72
CA THR A 193 -11.41 -1.96 -1.46
C THR A 193 -11.54 -1.69 -2.95
N VAL A 194 -10.53 -1.04 -3.50
CA VAL A 194 -10.34 -0.91 -4.96
C VAL A 194 -9.20 -1.83 -5.38
N VAL A 195 -9.48 -2.73 -6.32
CA VAL A 195 -8.45 -3.57 -6.95
C VAL A 195 -7.85 -2.82 -8.13
N VAL A 196 -6.53 -2.80 -8.21
CA VAL A 196 -5.76 -2.17 -9.28
C VAL A 196 -4.77 -3.18 -9.84
N HIS A 197 -4.79 -3.40 -11.14
CA HIS A 197 -3.75 -4.15 -11.82
C HIS A 197 -2.60 -3.22 -12.19
N GLN A 198 -1.38 -3.63 -11.94
CA GLN A 198 -0.19 -2.82 -12.23
C GLN A 198 -0.08 -2.51 -13.73
N GLU A 199 -0.53 -3.43 -14.56
CA GLU A 199 -0.58 -3.31 -16.00
C GLU A 199 -1.54 -2.18 -16.43
N GLU A 200 -2.74 -2.10 -15.82
CA GLU A 200 -3.68 -0.99 -16.05
C GLU A 200 -3.06 0.37 -15.64
N LEU A 201 -2.35 0.38 -14.50
CA LEU A 201 -1.68 1.60 -14.02
C LEU A 201 -0.60 2.09 -14.98
N VAL A 202 0.01 1.20 -15.75
CA VAL A 202 0.97 1.54 -16.81
C VAL A 202 0.26 1.98 -18.10
N ASP A 203 -0.80 1.28 -18.48
CA ASP A 203 -1.49 1.48 -19.75
C ASP A 203 -2.41 2.71 -19.74
N ASP A 204 -3.18 2.88 -18.69
CA ASP A 204 -4.12 3.99 -18.49
C ASP A 204 -4.10 4.49 -17.04
N PRO A 205 -3.04 5.17 -16.60
CA PRO A 205 -2.98 5.71 -15.23
C PRO A 205 -4.08 6.72 -14.94
N ASP A 206 -4.57 7.46 -15.93
CA ASP A 206 -5.65 8.43 -15.72
C ASP A 206 -6.97 7.74 -15.35
N GLY A 207 -7.35 6.71 -16.11
CA GLY A 207 -8.54 5.90 -15.82
C GLY A 207 -8.45 5.21 -14.46
N VAL A 208 -7.28 4.67 -14.10
CA VAL A 208 -7.07 4.05 -12.79
C VAL A 208 -7.25 5.06 -11.66
N PHE A 209 -6.64 6.24 -11.73
CA PHE A 209 -6.79 7.23 -10.65
C PHE A 209 -8.19 7.84 -10.61
N ARG A 210 -8.89 8.03 -11.74
CA ARG A 210 -10.30 8.43 -11.74
C ARG A 210 -11.15 7.42 -11.01
N ARG A 211 -11.01 6.13 -11.31
CA ARG A 211 -11.73 5.04 -10.64
C ARG A 211 -11.45 5.02 -9.12
N ILE A 212 -10.18 5.10 -8.71
CA ILE A 212 -9.82 5.16 -7.28
C ILE A 212 -10.49 6.34 -6.58
N PHE A 213 -10.43 7.53 -7.17
CA PHE A 213 -10.95 8.73 -6.51
C PHE A 213 -12.48 8.78 -6.51
N GLU A 214 -13.15 8.26 -7.55
CA GLU A 214 -14.59 8.10 -7.61
C GLU A 214 -15.08 7.14 -6.52
N GLU A 215 -14.52 5.94 -6.42
CA GLU A 215 -14.85 4.95 -5.40
C GLU A 215 -14.62 5.48 -3.97
N PHE A 216 -13.56 6.25 -3.78
CA PHE A 216 -13.24 6.82 -2.48
C PHE A 216 -13.95 8.15 -2.20
N ARG A 217 -14.73 8.65 -3.15
CA ARG A 217 -15.40 9.95 -3.09
C ARG A 217 -14.43 11.09 -2.79
N ILE A 218 -13.32 11.10 -3.50
CA ILE A 218 -12.28 12.12 -3.47
C ILE A 218 -12.31 12.85 -4.80
N ASP A 219 -12.26 14.18 -4.80
CA ASP A 219 -12.20 14.94 -6.04
C ASP A 219 -10.95 14.54 -6.85
N TYR A 220 -11.11 14.43 -8.17
CA TYR A 220 -10.01 14.09 -9.05
C TYR A 220 -8.89 15.15 -9.02
N ASP A 221 -7.64 14.69 -9.01
CA ASP A 221 -6.43 15.50 -9.14
C ASP A 221 -5.48 14.83 -10.15
N PRO A 222 -5.00 15.55 -11.17
CA PRO A 222 -4.10 14.98 -12.19
C PRO A 222 -2.66 14.75 -11.69
N GLY A 223 -2.33 15.16 -10.48
CA GLY A 223 -0.98 14.99 -9.89
C GLY A 223 -0.51 13.54 -9.87
N PRO A 224 -1.31 12.59 -9.36
CA PRO A 224 -1.00 11.16 -9.39
C PRO A 224 -0.76 10.61 -10.79
N THR A 225 -1.62 10.94 -11.74
CA THR A 225 -1.50 10.52 -13.15
C THR A 225 -0.17 11.01 -13.74
N ARG A 226 0.14 12.31 -13.60
CA ARG A 226 1.41 12.87 -14.09
C ARG A 226 2.63 12.19 -13.47
N TYR A 227 2.55 11.83 -12.20
CA TYR A 227 3.63 11.09 -11.55
C TYR A 227 3.80 9.69 -12.12
N ALA A 228 2.72 8.93 -12.23
CA ALA A 228 2.74 7.56 -12.74
C ALA A 228 3.27 7.47 -14.18
N LEU A 229 2.92 8.42 -15.04
CA LEU A 229 3.42 8.51 -16.44
C LEU A 229 4.94 8.73 -16.53
N THR A 230 5.56 9.27 -15.50
CA THR A 230 6.98 9.67 -15.56
C THR A 230 7.90 8.88 -14.63
N HIS A 231 7.34 8.01 -13.78
CA HIS A 231 8.10 7.31 -12.75
C HIS A 231 7.75 5.84 -12.71
N HIS A 232 8.74 4.98 -12.78
CA HIS A 232 8.61 3.57 -12.42
C HIS A 232 9.85 3.11 -11.66
N VAL A 233 9.72 2.02 -10.91
CA VAL A 233 10.84 1.44 -10.18
C VAL A 233 11.59 0.48 -11.11
N HIS A 234 12.89 0.73 -11.29
CA HIS A 234 13.75 -0.17 -12.06
C HIS A 234 13.75 -1.59 -11.46
N PRO A 235 13.86 -2.67 -12.25
CA PRO A 235 13.93 -4.04 -11.75
C PRO A 235 15.00 -4.28 -10.68
N LEU A 236 16.12 -3.57 -10.78
CA LEU A 236 17.26 -3.68 -9.85
C LEU A 236 17.12 -2.87 -8.55
N GLY A 237 15.96 -2.27 -8.29
CA GLY A 237 15.70 -1.56 -7.04
C GLY A 237 16.26 -0.13 -6.95
N ASP A 238 17.00 0.31 -7.95
CA ASP A 238 17.47 1.68 -8.03
C ASP A 238 16.29 2.62 -8.32
N GLU A 239 16.13 3.69 -7.53
CA GLU A 239 15.13 4.73 -7.77
C GLU A 239 15.50 5.62 -8.97
N SER A 240 16.29 5.11 -9.91
CA SER A 240 16.64 5.84 -11.11
C SER A 240 15.35 6.17 -11.87
N THR A 241 14.87 7.37 -11.62
CA THR A 241 13.83 8.00 -12.42
C THR A 241 14.36 8.14 -13.82
N THR A 242 13.90 7.29 -14.73
CA THR A 242 14.13 7.47 -16.17
C THR A 242 13.27 8.65 -16.62
N LYS A 243 13.76 9.88 -16.35
CA LYS A 243 13.16 11.07 -16.94
C LYS A 243 13.24 10.98 -18.46
N GLY A 244 12.10 11.03 -19.11
CA GLY A 244 12.03 11.11 -20.58
C GLY A 244 11.95 9.78 -21.33
N VAL A 245 11.82 8.64 -20.65
CA VAL A 245 11.58 7.34 -21.30
C VAL A 245 10.08 7.07 -21.35
N ASP A 246 9.56 6.74 -22.50
CA ASP A 246 8.20 6.22 -22.65
C ASP A 246 8.13 4.83 -22.02
N ILE A 247 7.61 4.78 -20.80
CA ILE A 247 7.52 3.56 -19.99
C ILE A 247 6.68 2.51 -20.70
N LYS A 248 5.58 2.91 -21.31
CA LYS A 248 4.67 2.03 -22.02
C LYS A 248 5.39 1.34 -23.19
N LYS A 249 6.12 2.10 -24.00
CA LYS A 249 6.93 1.56 -25.09
C LYS A 249 8.02 0.63 -24.58
N THR A 250 8.76 1.03 -23.54
CA THR A 250 9.85 0.20 -22.99
C THR A 250 9.36 -1.13 -22.42
N LEU A 251 8.15 -1.18 -21.82
CA LEU A 251 7.58 -2.41 -21.29
C LEU A 251 6.96 -3.29 -22.37
N SER A 252 6.34 -2.70 -23.40
CA SER A 252 5.75 -3.45 -24.52
C SER A 252 6.80 -4.10 -25.45
N GLU A 253 8.00 -3.54 -25.52
CA GLU A 253 9.10 -4.07 -26.32
C GLU A 253 9.88 -5.21 -25.63
N ARG A 254 9.60 -5.50 -24.35
CA ARG A 254 10.26 -6.62 -23.66
C ARG A 254 9.59 -7.95 -24.01
N PRO A 255 10.37 -8.99 -24.29
CA PRO A 255 9.81 -10.31 -24.45
C PRO A 255 9.09 -10.76 -23.18
N PRO A 256 8.05 -11.60 -23.27
CA PRO A 256 7.42 -12.18 -22.10
C PRO A 256 8.45 -12.84 -21.19
N ALA A 257 8.41 -12.53 -19.89
CA ALA A 257 9.42 -12.94 -18.91
C ALA A 257 9.63 -14.48 -18.85
N TYR A 258 8.58 -15.26 -19.11
CA TYR A 258 8.66 -16.73 -19.14
C TYR A 258 9.50 -17.29 -20.29
N GLN A 259 9.83 -16.51 -21.32
CA GLN A 259 10.70 -16.98 -22.41
C GLN A 259 12.13 -17.25 -21.93
N GLU A 260 12.55 -16.59 -20.85
CA GLU A 260 13.86 -16.83 -20.22
C GLU A 260 13.84 -18.06 -19.28
N TRP A 261 12.67 -18.68 -19.03
CA TRP A 261 12.51 -19.79 -18.11
C TRP A 261 12.72 -21.13 -18.78
N THR A 262 13.33 -22.07 -18.05
CA THR A 262 13.42 -23.47 -18.45
C THR A 262 12.03 -24.12 -18.45
N GLN A 263 11.91 -25.28 -19.11
CA GLN A 263 10.65 -26.06 -19.10
C GLN A 263 10.27 -26.49 -17.67
N GLU A 264 11.25 -26.84 -16.85
CA GLU A 264 11.04 -27.19 -15.45
C GLU A 264 10.46 -25.98 -14.67
N GLN A 265 11.04 -24.80 -14.81
CA GLN A 265 10.55 -23.58 -14.18
C GLN A 265 9.12 -23.22 -14.60
N ARG A 266 8.77 -23.44 -15.86
CA ARG A 266 7.39 -23.23 -16.35
C ARG A 266 6.42 -24.21 -15.69
N THR A 267 6.82 -25.48 -15.53
CA THR A 267 6.02 -26.49 -14.83
C THR A 267 5.81 -26.11 -13.38
N ILE A 268 6.89 -25.80 -12.63
CA ILE A 268 6.82 -25.34 -11.25
C ILE A 268 5.88 -24.12 -11.11
N PHE A 269 6.00 -23.16 -12.02
CA PHE A 269 5.13 -21.97 -11.97
C PHE A 269 3.66 -22.34 -12.15
N LYS A 270 3.32 -23.22 -13.11
CA LYS A 270 1.93 -23.67 -13.31
C LYS A 270 1.38 -24.37 -12.08
N ASP A 271 2.17 -25.26 -11.52
CA ASP A 271 1.75 -26.09 -10.38
C ASP A 271 1.55 -25.25 -9.10
N VAL A 272 2.45 -24.30 -8.85
CA VAL A 272 2.43 -23.47 -7.64
C VAL A 272 1.55 -22.23 -7.78
N CYS A 273 1.54 -21.59 -8.94
CA CYS A 273 0.90 -20.29 -9.13
C CYS A 273 -0.44 -20.35 -9.88
N GLY A 274 -0.82 -21.48 -10.46
CA GLY A 274 -1.97 -21.58 -11.37
C GLY A 274 -3.28 -21.08 -10.76
N GLU A 275 -3.61 -21.53 -9.55
CA GLU A 275 -4.83 -21.11 -8.83
C GLU A 275 -4.76 -19.63 -8.44
N ALA A 276 -3.61 -19.18 -7.94
CA ALA A 276 -3.41 -17.77 -7.59
C ALA A 276 -3.49 -16.83 -8.79
N MET A 277 -3.01 -17.28 -9.98
CA MET A 277 -3.18 -16.55 -11.24
C MET A 277 -4.66 -16.33 -11.55
N GLN A 278 -5.47 -17.39 -11.47
CA GLN A 278 -6.92 -17.32 -11.71
C GLN A 278 -7.61 -16.39 -10.70
N LEU A 279 -7.28 -16.54 -9.41
CA LEU A 279 -7.83 -15.68 -8.35
C LEU A 279 -7.49 -14.20 -8.54
N ALA A 280 -6.29 -13.92 -9.06
CA ALA A 280 -5.84 -12.56 -9.37
C ALA A 280 -6.34 -12.04 -10.75
N GLY A 281 -7.14 -12.81 -11.48
CA GLY A 281 -7.69 -12.42 -12.79
C GLY A 281 -6.73 -12.56 -13.97
N TYR A 282 -5.64 -13.32 -13.80
CA TYR A 282 -4.64 -13.56 -14.86
C TYR A 282 -4.76 -14.97 -15.45
N LYS A 283 -4.30 -15.10 -16.68
CA LYS A 283 -4.14 -16.41 -17.36
C LYS A 283 -2.67 -16.80 -17.38
N VAL A 284 -2.42 -18.11 -17.33
CA VAL A 284 -1.09 -18.67 -17.62
C VAL A 284 -1.03 -18.95 -19.13
N GLU A 285 -0.13 -18.26 -19.82
CA GLU A 285 -0.07 -18.23 -21.29
C GLU A 285 0.99 -19.16 -21.89
N PHE A 286 1.60 -20.06 -21.11
CA PHE A 286 2.63 -21.00 -21.59
C PHE A 286 2.44 -22.42 -21.06
#